data_20ac076dc5c7638a9ddbc297c39fc9b5
#
_entry.id   20ac076dc5c7638a9ddbc297c39fc9b5
#
_cell.length_a   1.000
_cell.length_b   1.000
_cell.length_c   1.000
_cell.angle_alpha   90.00
_cell.angle_beta   90.00
_cell.angle_gamma   90.00
#
_symmetry.space_group_name_H-M   'P 1'
#
loop_
_entity.id
_entity.type
_entity.pdbx_description
1 polymer ?
#
loop_
_entity_poly.entity_id
_entity_poly.type
_entity_poly.pdbx_seq_one_letter_code
_entity_poly.pdbx_strand_id
1 'polypeptide(L)'
;MNSFNIKRFCKTFRWFFSMNLRSLLMWTGGFTVAIFLTGMMIFFFNSNNPHEALSLIAMFDDIFIIIGLLASTCTFLSDFNKKPKREAFLMLPGSNLEKFLSAVIYAVVGYVFALLLSVALGDTLRMAFRSLAYGDEWVSAIPQVMKWFIPNIVLYDDTYVLPWPP
;
A
#
# COMPACT_ATOMS: atom_id res chain seq x y z
N MET A 1 -37.59 -5.31 11.67
CA MET A 1 -36.11 -5.33 11.58
C MET A 1 -35.72 -5.75 10.17
N ASN A 2 -35.09 -4.89 9.37
CA ASN A 2 -34.67 -5.26 8.01
C ASN A 2 -33.51 -6.24 8.10
N SER A 3 -33.74 -7.49 7.73
CA SER A 3 -32.73 -8.53 7.65
C SER A 3 -31.62 -8.12 6.68
N PHE A 4 -30.36 -8.42 7.02
CA PHE A 4 -29.20 -8.23 6.18
C PHE A 4 -29.39 -8.95 4.84
N ASN A 5 -29.16 -8.24 3.74
CA ASN A 5 -29.31 -8.82 2.39
C ASN A 5 -28.00 -8.63 1.61
N ILE A 6 -27.34 -9.74 1.32
CA ILE A 6 -26.04 -9.75 0.65
C ILE A 6 -26.05 -9.07 -0.73
N LYS A 7 -27.16 -9.18 -1.48
CA LYS A 7 -27.29 -8.52 -2.79
C LYS A 7 -27.31 -6.99 -2.67
N ARG A 8 -28.00 -6.46 -1.65
CA ARG A 8 -28.02 -5.02 -1.36
C ARG A 8 -26.66 -4.56 -0.86
N PHE A 9 -26.02 -5.33 0.02
CA PHE A 9 -24.66 -5.07 0.50
C PHE A 9 -23.66 -4.94 -0.67
N CYS A 10 -23.61 -5.93 -1.59
CA CYS A 10 -22.73 -5.88 -2.75
C CYS A 10 -22.96 -4.65 -3.65
N LYS A 11 -24.22 -4.25 -3.85
CA LYS A 11 -24.54 -3.03 -4.62
C LYS A 11 -24.05 -1.77 -3.92
N THR A 12 -24.25 -1.66 -2.60
CA THR A 12 -23.79 -0.55 -1.78
C THR A 12 -22.26 -0.48 -1.77
N PHE A 13 -21.59 -1.62 -1.59
CA PHE A 13 -20.13 -1.71 -1.62
C PHE A 13 -19.55 -1.29 -2.98
N ARG A 14 -20.11 -1.81 -4.08
CA ARG A 14 -19.68 -1.44 -5.44
C ARG A 14 -19.83 0.04 -5.71
N TRP A 15 -20.95 0.64 -5.29
CA TRP A 15 -21.18 2.07 -5.42
C TRP A 15 -20.14 2.87 -4.61
N PHE A 16 -19.92 2.48 -3.36
CA PHE A 16 -18.96 3.14 -2.48
C PHE A 16 -17.53 3.05 -3.02
N PHE A 17 -17.14 1.88 -3.52
CA PHE A 17 -15.85 1.67 -4.15
C PHE A 17 -15.68 2.54 -5.40
N SER A 18 -16.66 2.54 -6.30
CA SER A 18 -16.63 3.36 -7.53
C SER A 18 -16.51 4.86 -7.23
N MET A 19 -17.23 5.36 -6.23
CA MET A 19 -17.20 6.77 -5.86
C MET A 19 -15.84 7.21 -5.28
N ASN A 20 -15.15 6.32 -4.61
CA ASN A 20 -13.87 6.62 -3.96
C ASN A 20 -12.65 6.08 -4.72
N LEU A 21 -12.84 5.41 -5.86
CA LEU A 21 -11.77 4.81 -6.65
C LEU A 21 -10.69 5.83 -7.04
N ARG A 22 -11.10 7.04 -7.46
CA ARG A 22 -10.16 8.11 -7.82
C ARG A 22 -9.26 8.50 -6.65
N SER A 23 -9.82 8.62 -5.46
CA SER A 23 -9.05 8.93 -4.25
C SER A 23 -8.04 7.82 -3.94
N LEU A 24 -8.47 6.57 -4.03
CA LEU A 24 -7.63 5.40 -3.80
C LEU A 24 -6.47 5.32 -4.80
N LEU A 25 -6.72 5.58 -6.10
CA LEU A 25 -5.68 5.62 -7.13
C LEU A 25 -4.68 6.75 -6.91
N MET A 26 -5.14 7.94 -6.51
CA MET A 26 -4.23 9.05 -6.17
C MET A 26 -3.35 8.72 -4.98
N TRP A 27 -3.88 8.04 -3.95
CA TRP A 27 -3.13 7.56 -2.81
C TRP A 27 -2.06 6.53 -3.23
N THR A 28 -2.47 5.49 -3.97
CA THR A 28 -1.55 4.47 -4.49
C THR A 28 -0.43 5.11 -5.30
N GLY A 29 -0.76 5.98 -6.24
CA GLY A 29 0.24 6.67 -7.08
C GLY A 29 1.19 7.55 -6.27
N GLY A 30 0.67 8.33 -5.32
CA GLY A 30 1.47 9.19 -4.45
C GLY A 30 2.48 8.41 -3.61
N PHE A 31 2.03 7.33 -2.96
CA PHE A 31 2.91 6.46 -2.18
C PHE A 31 3.92 5.72 -3.05
N THR A 32 3.53 5.22 -4.22
CA THR A 32 4.45 4.58 -5.18
C THR A 32 5.60 5.51 -5.56
N VAL A 33 5.29 6.78 -5.89
CA VAL A 33 6.31 7.78 -6.23
C VAL A 33 7.20 8.09 -5.02
N ALA A 34 6.63 8.24 -3.82
CA ALA A 34 7.39 8.51 -2.61
C ALA A 34 8.38 7.37 -2.29
N ILE A 35 7.93 6.12 -2.32
CA ILE A 35 8.75 4.92 -2.10
C ILE A 35 9.86 4.83 -3.14
N PHE A 36 9.53 5.02 -4.43
CA PHE A 36 10.49 5.01 -5.52
C PHE A 36 11.60 6.05 -5.30
N LEU A 37 11.23 7.32 -5.04
CA LEU A 37 12.20 8.41 -4.86
C LEU A 37 13.07 8.18 -3.62
N THR A 38 12.49 7.75 -2.51
CA THR A 38 13.23 7.45 -1.28
C THR A 38 14.22 6.31 -1.50
N GLY A 39 13.79 5.23 -2.15
CA GLY A 39 14.65 4.11 -2.49
C GLY A 39 15.82 4.51 -3.39
N MET A 40 15.57 5.36 -4.40
CA MET A 40 16.63 5.89 -5.26
C MET A 40 17.62 6.78 -4.52
N MET A 41 17.14 7.66 -3.63
CA MET A 41 18.02 8.50 -2.80
C MET A 41 18.91 7.64 -1.90
N ILE A 42 18.36 6.67 -1.18
CA ILE A 42 19.13 5.80 -0.29
C ILE A 42 20.22 5.07 -1.06
N PHE A 43 19.90 4.55 -2.23
CA PHE A 43 20.89 3.88 -3.09
C PHE A 43 21.99 4.81 -3.57
N PHE A 44 21.66 6.04 -3.94
CA PHE A 44 22.62 7.02 -4.40
C PHE A 44 23.64 7.39 -3.30
N PHE A 45 23.16 7.53 -2.06
CA PHE A 45 24.03 7.85 -0.92
C PHE A 45 24.80 6.64 -0.35
N ASN A 46 24.29 5.42 -0.52
CA ASN A 46 24.89 4.19 -0.01
C ASN A 46 25.40 3.26 -1.12
N SER A 47 25.94 3.81 -2.20
CA SER A 47 26.43 3.04 -3.34
C SER A 47 27.56 2.05 -2.98
N ASN A 48 28.32 2.32 -1.92
CA ASN A 48 29.44 1.48 -1.48
C ASN A 48 29.01 0.23 -0.69
N ASN A 49 27.79 0.22 -0.09
CA ASN A 49 27.30 -0.87 0.76
C ASN A 49 25.85 -1.25 0.37
N PRO A 50 25.65 -2.07 -0.66
CA PRO A 50 24.32 -2.40 -1.17
C PRO A 50 23.43 -3.12 -0.15
N HIS A 51 24.01 -3.90 0.77
CA HIS A 51 23.26 -4.59 1.84
C HIS A 51 22.69 -3.60 2.87
N GLU A 52 23.45 -2.61 3.27
CA GLU A 52 22.99 -1.55 4.18
C GLU A 52 21.90 -0.71 3.50
N ALA A 53 22.07 -0.42 2.21
CA ALA A 53 21.07 0.31 1.44
C ALA A 53 19.72 -0.42 1.41
N LEU A 54 19.70 -1.74 1.19
CA LEU A 54 18.47 -2.54 1.19
C LEU A 54 17.79 -2.57 2.56
N SER A 55 18.57 -2.69 3.62
CA SER A 55 18.06 -2.68 5.00
C SER A 55 17.43 -1.32 5.35
N LEU A 56 18.06 -0.22 4.94
CA LEU A 56 17.50 1.12 5.11
C LEU A 56 16.23 1.32 4.29
N ILE A 57 16.19 0.86 3.05
CA ILE A 57 14.98 0.93 2.21
C ILE A 57 13.83 0.22 2.89
N ALA A 58 14.03 -1.02 3.36
CA ALA A 58 12.99 -1.77 4.05
C ALA A 58 12.48 -1.04 5.30
N MET A 59 13.37 -0.44 6.09
CA MET A 59 13.00 0.35 7.27
C MET A 59 12.15 1.58 6.89
N PHE A 60 12.48 2.28 5.81
CA PHE A 60 11.70 3.41 5.34
C PHE A 60 10.34 2.97 4.78
N ASP A 61 10.28 1.83 4.07
CA ASP A 61 9.03 1.28 3.55
C ASP A 61 8.08 0.91 4.69
N ASP A 62 8.58 0.34 5.80
CA ASP A 62 7.79 0.08 7.02
C ASP A 62 7.22 1.37 7.62
N ILE A 63 8.03 2.42 7.70
CA ILE A 63 7.59 3.74 8.17
C ILE A 63 6.50 4.30 7.24
N PHE A 64 6.66 4.19 5.92
CA PHE A 64 5.65 4.62 4.95
C PHE A 64 4.35 3.85 5.09
N ILE A 65 4.40 2.54 5.35
CA ILE A 65 3.20 1.73 5.60
C ILE A 65 2.46 2.23 6.85
N ILE A 66 3.16 2.46 7.95
CA ILE A 66 2.55 2.96 9.21
C ILE A 66 1.92 4.35 8.99
N ILE A 67 2.68 5.27 8.42
CA ILE A 67 2.18 6.63 8.12
C ILE A 67 1.00 6.55 7.15
N GLY A 68 1.09 5.70 6.13
CA GLY A 68 0.05 5.49 5.14
C GLY A 68 -1.25 4.98 5.76
N LEU A 69 -1.19 4.03 6.70
CA LEU A 69 -2.36 3.53 7.42
C LEU A 69 -3.01 4.63 8.28
N LEU A 70 -2.21 5.41 9.01
CA LEU A 70 -2.72 6.53 9.79
C LEU A 70 -3.37 7.61 8.92
N ALA A 71 -2.69 8.02 7.86
CA ALA A 71 -3.17 9.03 6.94
C ALA A 71 -4.41 8.56 6.16
N SER A 72 -4.51 7.29 5.80
CA SER A 72 -5.68 6.71 5.14
C SER A 72 -6.92 6.76 6.05
N THR A 73 -6.73 6.46 7.34
CA THR A 73 -7.81 6.56 8.34
C THR A 73 -8.30 8.00 8.48
N CYS A 74 -7.39 8.97 8.55
CA CYS A 74 -7.72 10.39 8.62
C CYS A 74 -8.48 10.88 7.37
N THR A 75 -8.05 10.47 6.17
CA THR A 75 -8.73 10.84 4.92
C THR A 75 -10.10 10.21 4.80
N PHE A 76 -10.24 8.95 5.22
CA PHE A 76 -11.53 8.28 5.26
C PHE A 76 -12.52 9.04 6.15
N LEU A 77 -12.13 9.40 7.37
CA LEU A 77 -12.95 10.18 8.29
C LEU A 77 -13.28 11.57 7.74
N SER A 78 -12.30 12.25 7.14
CA SER A 78 -12.49 13.56 6.50
C SER A 78 -13.49 13.50 5.34
N ASP A 79 -13.46 12.43 4.55
CA ASP A 79 -14.38 12.26 3.42
C ASP A 79 -15.84 12.08 3.87
N PHE A 80 -16.06 11.45 5.03
CA PHE A 80 -17.40 11.38 5.64
C PHE A 80 -17.92 12.72 6.14
N ASN A 81 -17.04 13.66 6.47
CA ASN A 81 -17.44 15.00 6.87
C ASN A 81 -17.90 15.89 5.71
N LYS A 82 -17.60 15.52 4.46
CA LYS A 82 -18.04 16.27 3.29
C LYS A 82 -19.54 16.08 3.09
N LYS A 83 -20.30 17.20 3.17
CA LYS A 83 -21.76 17.24 3.07
C LYS A 83 -22.34 16.41 1.92
N PRO A 84 -21.87 16.58 0.64
CA PRO A 84 -22.45 15.84 -0.49
C PRO A 84 -22.22 14.32 -0.41
N LYS A 85 -21.08 13.87 0.09
CA LYS A 85 -20.81 12.43 0.27
C LYS A 85 -21.68 11.83 1.37
N ARG A 86 -21.87 12.54 2.47
CA ARG A 86 -22.72 12.11 3.58
C ARG A 86 -24.19 12.02 3.17
N GLU A 87 -24.72 13.00 2.46
CA GLU A 87 -26.10 12.98 1.95
C GLU A 87 -26.33 11.83 0.97
N ALA A 88 -25.42 11.64 0.01
CA ALA A 88 -25.48 10.53 -0.92
C ALA A 88 -25.45 9.16 -0.21
N PHE A 89 -24.61 9.02 0.84
CA PHE A 89 -24.52 7.81 1.64
C PHE A 89 -25.82 7.52 2.41
N LEU A 90 -26.46 8.56 2.95
CA LEU A 90 -27.72 8.41 3.68
C LEU A 90 -28.89 8.03 2.74
N MET A 91 -28.88 8.51 1.50
CA MET A 91 -29.91 8.20 0.50
C MET A 91 -29.83 6.80 -0.09
N LEU A 92 -28.74 6.04 0.13
CA LEU A 92 -28.63 4.68 -0.37
C LEU A 92 -29.73 3.76 0.20
N PRO A 93 -30.36 2.94 -0.63
CA PRO A 93 -31.39 1.97 -0.21
C PRO A 93 -30.72 0.76 0.48
N GLY A 94 -30.41 0.89 1.75
CA GLY A 94 -29.79 -0.18 2.53
C GLY A 94 -29.97 0.04 4.02
N SER A 95 -29.82 -1.03 4.82
CA SER A 95 -29.80 -0.92 6.27
C SER A 95 -28.56 -0.17 6.73
N ASN A 96 -28.63 0.51 7.90
CA ASN A 96 -27.48 1.23 8.46
C ASN A 96 -26.27 0.30 8.67
N LEU A 97 -26.52 -0.96 8.99
CA LEU A 97 -25.48 -1.97 9.16
C LEU A 97 -24.80 -2.32 7.84
N GLU A 98 -25.57 -2.50 6.75
CA GLU A 98 -25.01 -2.77 5.42
C GLU A 98 -24.13 -1.61 4.93
N LYS A 99 -24.57 -0.38 5.15
CA LYS A 99 -23.83 0.83 4.82
C LYS A 99 -22.53 0.96 5.62
N PHE A 100 -22.63 0.80 6.95
CA PHE A 100 -21.46 0.86 7.83
C PHE A 100 -20.43 -0.19 7.49
N LEU A 101 -20.87 -1.44 7.32
CA LEU A 101 -19.98 -2.55 6.97
C LEU A 101 -19.28 -2.33 5.62
N SER A 102 -20.00 -1.81 4.61
CA SER A 102 -19.41 -1.46 3.31
C SER A 102 -18.31 -0.41 3.44
N ALA A 103 -18.54 0.61 4.27
CA ALA A 103 -17.58 1.68 4.50
C ALA A 103 -16.34 1.18 5.24
N VAL A 104 -16.51 0.37 6.28
CA VAL A 104 -15.40 -0.22 7.05
C VAL A 104 -14.57 -1.18 6.19
N ILE A 105 -15.21 -2.07 5.44
CA ILE A 105 -14.48 -2.98 4.55
C ILE A 105 -13.70 -2.21 3.50
N TYR A 106 -14.30 -1.18 2.90
CA TYR A 106 -13.59 -0.33 1.95
C TYR A 106 -12.38 0.35 2.61
N ALA A 107 -12.54 0.91 3.81
CA ALA A 107 -11.45 1.59 4.50
C ALA A 107 -10.31 0.63 4.86
N VAL A 108 -10.64 -0.51 5.47
CA VAL A 108 -9.62 -1.45 5.93
C VAL A 108 -8.99 -2.20 4.76
N VAL A 109 -9.80 -2.85 3.94
CA VAL A 109 -9.28 -3.71 2.86
C VAL A 109 -8.76 -2.87 1.70
N GLY A 110 -9.49 -1.82 1.30
CA GLY A 110 -9.13 -0.97 0.16
C GLY A 110 -7.81 -0.24 0.37
N TYR A 111 -7.61 0.41 1.51
CA TYR A 111 -6.36 1.14 1.77
C TYR A 111 -5.18 0.23 2.08
N VAL A 112 -5.38 -0.89 2.81
CA VAL A 112 -4.31 -1.87 3.03
C VAL A 112 -3.83 -2.43 1.69
N PHE A 113 -4.76 -2.82 0.82
CA PHE A 113 -4.41 -3.31 -0.52
C PHE A 113 -3.70 -2.25 -1.36
N ALA A 114 -4.16 -0.99 -1.31
CA ALA A 114 -3.53 0.13 -2.00
C ALA A 114 -2.08 0.38 -1.54
N LEU A 115 -1.83 0.29 -0.23
CA LEU A 115 -0.47 0.44 0.33
C LEU A 115 0.45 -0.71 -0.08
N LEU A 116 -0.01 -1.95 0.04
CA LEU A 116 0.77 -3.11 -0.41
C LEU A 116 1.09 -3.04 -1.91
N LEU A 117 0.12 -2.62 -2.72
CA LEU A 117 0.34 -2.40 -4.15
C LEU A 117 1.34 -1.27 -4.40
N SER A 118 1.32 -0.19 -3.60
CA SER A 118 2.27 0.92 -3.71
C SER A 118 3.70 0.48 -3.42
N VAL A 119 3.91 -0.35 -2.38
CA VAL A 119 5.22 -0.90 -2.05
C VAL A 119 5.71 -1.80 -3.18
N ALA A 120 4.86 -2.70 -3.68
CA ALA A 120 5.22 -3.60 -4.78
C ALA A 120 5.58 -2.84 -6.06
N LEU A 121 4.79 -1.82 -6.43
CA LEU A 121 5.06 -0.99 -7.60
C LEU A 121 6.29 -0.10 -7.41
N GLY A 122 6.49 0.49 -6.24
CA GLY A 122 7.65 1.31 -5.93
C GLY A 122 8.96 0.52 -6.01
N ASP A 123 8.97 -0.68 -5.43
CA ASP A 123 10.14 -1.57 -5.46
C ASP A 123 10.42 -2.08 -6.88
N THR A 124 9.39 -2.50 -7.64
CA THR A 124 9.58 -2.93 -9.04
C THR A 124 10.08 -1.81 -9.94
N LEU A 125 9.58 -0.59 -9.79
CA LEU A 125 10.07 0.57 -10.54
C LEU A 125 11.53 0.88 -10.20
N ARG A 126 11.91 0.80 -8.93
CA ARG A 126 13.29 0.98 -8.46
C ARG A 126 14.22 -0.06 -9.10
N MET A 127 13.84 -1.34 -9.05
CA MET A 127 14.64 -2.43 -9.67
C MET A 127 14.76 -2.24 -11.17
N ALA A 128 13.67 -1.92 -11.86
CA ALA A 128 13.68 -1.69 -13.30
C ALA A 128 14.59 -0.52 -13.69
N PHE A 129 14.53 0.59 -12.94
CA PHE A 129 15.39 1.74 -13.21
C PHE A 129 16.87 1.42 -13.01
N ARG A 130 17.21 0.69 -11.94
CA ARG A 130 18.59 0.29 -11.67
C ARG A 130 19.14 -0.67 -12.71
N SER A 131 18.36 -1.66 -13.11
CA SER A 131 18.75 -2.60 -14.18
C SER A 131 19.01 -1.88 -15.49
N LEU A 132 18.19 -0.87 -15.83
CA LEU A 132 18.36 -0.10 -17.07
C LEU A 132 19.53 0.91 -17.01
N ALA A 133 19.75 1.55 -15.85
CA ALA A 133 20.74 2.62 -15.73
C ALA A 133 22.14 2.12 -15.38
N TYR A 134 22.25 1.06 -14.58
CA TYR A 134 23.52 0.58 -14.02
C TYR A 134 23.83 -0.89 -14.36
N GLY A 135 22.89 -1.62 -14.95
CA GLY A 135 23.07 -3.04 -15.26
C GLY A 135 23.07 -3.96 -14.03
N ASP A 136 22.58 -3.46 -12.89
CA ASP A 136 22.57 -4.19 -11.64
C ASP A 136 21.56 -5.35 -11.62
N GLU A 137 21.84 -6.37 -10.78
CA GLU A 137 20.94 -7.49 -10.56
C GLU A 137 19.62 -7.06 -9.90
N TRP A 138 18.55 -7.82 -10.17
CA TRP A 138 17.22 -7.59 -9.62
C TRP A 138 17.16 -8.01 -8.14
N VAL A 139 17.41 -7.08 -7.23
CA VAL A 139 17.34 -7.34 -5.79
C VAL A 139 16.18 -6.56 -5.18
N SER A 140 15.15 -7.29 -4.71
CA SER A 140 13.94 -6.74 -4.09
C SER A 140 14.14 -6.49 -2.59
N ALA A 141 13.55 -5.40 -2.08
CA ALA A 141 13.47 -5.12 -0.64
C ALA A 141 12.24 -5.77 0.02
N ILE A 142 11.25 -6.24 -0.76
CA ILE A 142 10.00 -6.83 -0.27
C ILE A 142 10.22 -7.98 0.73
N PRO A 143 11.17 -8.95 0.52
CA PRO A 143 11.40 -10.01 1.49
C PRO A 143 11.83 -9.49 2.88
N GLN A 144 12.57 -8.38 2.93
CA GLN A 144 12.99 -7.78 4.20
C GLN A 144 11.83 -7.08 4.92
N VAL A 145 10.97 -6.37 4.19
CA VAL A 145 9.73 -5.80 4.72
C VAL A 145 8.83 -6.91 5.27
N MET A 146 8.70 -8.03 4.56
CA MET A 146 7.86 -9.15 5.02
C MET A 146 8.38 -9.85 6.27
N LYS A 147 9.69 -9.90 6.51
CA LYS A 147 10.28 -10.45 7.74
C LYS A 147 9.78 -9.72 9.00
N TRP A 148 9.47 -8.45 8.91
CA TRP A 148 8.91 -7.66 10.01
C TRP A 148 7.48 -8.04 10.37
N PHE A 149 6.65 -8.29 9.36
CA PHE A 149 5.24 -8.64 9.57
C PHE A 149 5.04 -10.10 9.95
N ILE A 150 5.91 -11.01 9.50
CA ILE A 150 5.78 -12.45 9.72
C ILE A 150 7.15 -13.02 10.11
N PRO A 151 7.54 -12.88 11.39
CA PRO A 151 8.88 -13.25 11.86
C PRO A 151 9.24 -14.74 11.70
N ASN A 152 8.26 -15.61 11.42
CA ASN A 152 8.46 -17.05 11.22
C ASN A 152 8.49 -17.49 9.74
N ILE A 153 8.35 -16.57 8.79
CA ILE A 153 8.57 -16.91 7.38
C ILE A 153 10.07 -16.83 7.10
N VAL A 154 10.72 -17.99 7.14
CA VAL A 154 12.05 -18.18 6.54
C VAL A 154 11.88 -18.18 5.02
N LEU A 155 11.71 -16.99 4.44
CA LEU A 155 11.47 -16.86 2.99
C LEU A 155 12.76 -16.95 2.17
N TYR A 156 13.95 -16.80 2.78
CA TYR A 156 15.22 -17.02 2.10
C TYR A 156 16.33 -17.21 3.14
N ASP A 157 17.05 -18.31 3.02
CA ASP A 157 18.31 -18.55 3.73
C ASP A 157 19.32 -17.49 3.25
N ASP A 158 20.00 -16.83 4.21
CA ASP A 158 21.01 -15.79 3.93
C ASP A 158 22.23 -16.32 3.14
N THR A 159 22.18 -17.58 2.67
CA THR A 159 23.23 -18.27 1.95
C THR A 159 23.31 -17.96 0.46
N TYR A 160 22.34 -17.25 -0.12
CA TYR A 160 22.39 -16.88 -1.55
C TYR A 160 22.79 -15.40 -1.77
N VAL A 161 23.72 -14.91 -0.97
CA VAL A 161 24.51 -13.76 -1.38
C VAL A 161 25.59 -14.30 -2.35
N LEU A 162 25.29 -14.26 -3.65
CA LEU A 162 26.32 -14.49 -4.65
C LEU A 162 27.46 -13.49 -4.39
N PRO A 163 28.69 -13.99 -4.22
CA PRO A 163 29.83 -13.07 -4.06
C PRO A 163 29.92 -12.23 -5.34
N TRP A 164 29.98 -10.94 -5.16
CA TRP A 164 30.30 -10.02 -6.25
C TRP A 164 31.60 -10.49 -6.92
N PRO A 165 31.68 -10.52 -8.26
CA PRO A 165 32.93 -10.71 -8.92
C PRO A 165 33.91 -9.59 -8.55
N PRO A 166 35.19 -9.90 -8.40
CA PRO A 166 36.23 -8.94 -8.00
C PRO A 166 36.39 -7.78 -9.00
#